data_d2b723b958cad492c50355b866248a1b
#
_entry.id   d2b723b958cad492c50355b866248a1b
#
_cell.length_a   1.000
_cell.length_b   1.000
_cell.length_c   1.000
_cell.angle_alpha   90.00
_cell.angle_beta   90.00
_cell.angle_gamma   90.00
#
_symmetry.space_group_name_H-M   'P 1'
#
loop_
_entity.id
_entity.type
_entity.pdbx_description
1 polymer ?
#
loop_
_entity_poly.entity_id
_entity_poly.type
_entity_poly.pdbx_seq_one_letter_code
_entity_poly.pdbx_strand_id
1 'polypeptide(L)'
;EYGHNLGVDIDADGEEDLLWIVQEAFNAPLPGSWTEYMDDSGRAYYVKEGSSQSTWEHPMDQVYRELLEIVLTMRRNMPAAPLPQREDAVRQHLKQTHQRAKSEIAGWSGPYPSEQGEYYYNEVLKISTWDCPVREWEEELALRHRILSRCLLPDQ
;
A
#
# COMPACT_ATOMS: atom_id res chain seq x y z
N GLU A 1 15.67 1.39 -13.91
CA GLU A 1 14.84 2.43 -13.35
C GLU A 1 13.83 1.90 -12.35
N TYR A 2 13.53 2.72 -11.34
CA TYR A 2 12.60 2.30 -10.30
C TYR A 2 11.18 2.09 -10.85
N GLY A 3 10.78 2.91 -11.82
CA GLY A 3 9.47 2.75 -12.47
C GLY A 3 9.29 1.40 -13.11
N HIS A 4 10.36 0.84 -13.66
CA HIS A 4 10.32 -0.51 -14.23
C HIS A 4 10.18 -1.57 -13.13
N ASN A 5 10.77 -1.33 -11.97
CA ASN A 5 10.63 -2.24 -10.84
C ASN A 5 9.19 -2.34 -10.35
N LEU A 6 8.40 -1.28 -10.57
CA LEU A 6 6.98 -1.30 -10.26
C LEU A 6 6.14 -1.99 -11.34
N GLY A 7 6.78 -2.42 -12.43
CA GLY A 7 6.09 -3.13 -13.50
C GLY A 7 5.25 -2.26 -14.41
N VAL A 8 5.49 -0.95 -14.40
CA VAL A 8 4.76 -0.01 -15.24
C VAL A 8 5.73 0.83 -16.03
N ASP A 9 5.32 1.26 -17.22
CA ASP A 9 6.09 2.13 -18.08
C ASP A 9 5.46 3.52 -18.07
N ILE A 10 6.12 4.46 -17.40
CA ILE A 10 5.66 5.83 -17.31
C ILE A 10 6.47 6.77 -18.19
N ASP A 11 7.33 6.21 -19.05
CA ASP A 11 8.10 7.01 -20.02
C ASP A 11 7.28 7.31 -21.27
N ALA A 12 6.09 6.72 -21.40
CA ALA A 12 5.21 6.97 -22.53
C ALA A 12 4.73 8.42 -22.53
N ASP A 13 4.45 8.94 -23.71
CA ASP A 13 4.01 10.32 -23.88
C ASP A 13 2.73 10.58 -23.09
N GLY A 14 2.70 11.67 -22.33
CA GLY A 14 1.54 12.08 -21.56
C GLY A 14 1.45 11.48 -20.18
N GLU A 15 2.42 10.67 -19.77
CA GLU A 15 2.41 10.01 -18.47
C GLU A 15 3.50 10.50 -17.53
N GLU A 16 4.31 11.48 -17.97
CA GLU A 16 5.38 12.04 -17.14
C GLU A 16 4.86 12.72 -15.89
N ASP A 17 3.60 13.15 -15.90
CA ASP A 17 2.98 13.76 -14.73
C ASP A 17 2.72 12.77 -13.61
N LEU A 18 2.98 11.49 -13.83
CA LEU A 18 2.88 10.46 -12.80
C LEU A 18 4.23 10.13 -12.15
N LEU A 19 5.30 10.78 -12.57
CA LEU A 19 6.64 10.55 -11.99
C LEU A 19 6.67 10.83 -10.49
N TRP A 20 5.84 11.74 -10.01
CA TRP A 20 5.81 12.04 -8.57
C TRP A 20 5.39 10.81 -7.75
N ILE A 21 4.55 9.94 -8.32
CA ILE A 21 4.14 8.71 -7.64
C ILE A 21 5.32 7.76 -7.49
N VAL A 22 6.12 7.63 -8.56
CA VAL A 22 7.31 6.80 -8.52
C VAL A 22 8.31 7.33 -7.50
N GLN A 23 8.50 8.65 -7.44
CA GLN A 23 9.39 9.27 -6.47
C GLN A 23 8.89 9.07 -5.05
N GLU A 24 7.59 9.20 -4.83
CA GLU A 24 7.00 8.94 -3.52
C GLU A 24 7.20 7.47 -3.11
N ALA A 25 7.00 6.54 -4.05
CA ALA A 25 7.20 5.13 -3.79
C ALA A 25 8.66 4.83 -3.41
N PHE A 26 9.60 5.45 -4.11
CA PHE A 26 11.02 5.27 -3.84
C PHE A 26 11.39 5.73 -2.42
N ASN A 27 10.73 6.77 -1.93
CA ASN A 27 11.01 7.34 -0.61
C ASN A 27 10.06 6.85 0.47
N ALA A 28 9.16 5.90 0.16
CA ALA A 28 8.17 5.45 1.11
C ALA A 28 8.82 4.73 2.30
N PRO A 29 8.41 5.05 3.53
CA PRO A 29 8.90 4.33 4.69
C PRO A 29 8.30 2.93 4.75
N LEU A 30 8.94 2.05 5.52
CA LEU A 30 8.38 0.74 5.77
C LEU A 30 7.14 0.87 6.66
N PRO A 31 6.09 0.07 6.40
CA PRO A 31 5.00 -0.05 7.37
C PRO A 31 5.54 -0.58 8.70
N GLY A 32 4.88 -0.23 9.80
CA GLY A 32 5.39 -0.54 11.14
C GLY A 32 5.60 -2.02 11.41
N SER A 33 4.85 -2.89 10.74
CA SER A 33 4.96 -4.34 10.95
C SER A 33 6.09 -4.99 10.15
N TRP A 34 6.86 -4.23 9.39
CA TRP A 34 7.93 -4.76 8.54
C TRP A 34 9.30 -4.28 9.00
N THR A 35 10.32 -5.13 8.81
CA THR A 35 11.71 -4.81 9.13
C THR A 35 12.60 -5.16 7.94
N GLU A 36 13.58 -4.30 7.68
CA GLU A 36 14.54 -4.52 6.61
C GLU A 36 15.79 -5.24 7.17
N TYR A 37 16.24 -6.25 6.44
CA TYR A 37 17.46 -6.99 6.76
C TYR A 37 18.35 -7.06 5.53
N MET A 38 19.63 -7.33 5.75
CA MET A 38 20.58 -7.53 4.66
C MET A 38 21.05 -8.98 4.68
N ASP A 39 21.14 -9.61 3.49
CA ASP A 39 21.70 -10.95 3.41
C ASP A 39 23.23 -10.89 3.34
N ASP A 40 23.87 -12.06 3.24
CA ASP A 40 25.33 -12.15 3.22
C ASP A 40 25.96 -11.46 2.01
N SER A 41 25.21 -11.30 0.91
CA SER A 41 25.71 -10.62 -0.28
C SER A 41 25.47 -9.11 -0.25
N GLY A 42 24.83 -8.59 0.80
CA GLY A 42 24.51 -7.17 0.92
C GLY A 42 23.20 -6.78 0.25
N ARG A 43 22.37 -7.75 -0.14
CA ARG A 43 21.07 -7.47 -0.73
C ARG A 43 20.01 -7.33 0.37
N ALA A 44 19.20 -6.28 0.28
CA ALA A 44 18.13 -6.05 1.25
C ALA A 44 16.94 -6.97 1.02
N TYR A 45 16.35 -7.44 2.12
CA TYR A 45 15.08 -8.14 2.08
C TYR A 45 14.24 -7.68 3.27
N TYR A 46 12.95 -7.98 3.23
CA TYR A 46 12.00 -7.45 4.19
C TYR A 46 11.19 -8.57 4.81
N VAL A 47 10.99 -8.49 6.11
CA VAL A 47 10.28 -9.51 6.88
C VAL A 47 9.14 -8.87 7.65
N LYS A 48 7.97 -9.48 7.59
CA LYS A 48 6.82 -9.02 8.38
C LYS A 48 6.92 -9.62 9.77
N GLU A 49 6.89 -8.76 10.77
CA GLU A 49 6.99 -9.14 12.18
C GLU A 49 5.91 -10.17 12.55
N GLY A 50 6.33 -11.19 13.30
CA GLY A 50 5.40 -12.20 13.79
C GLY A 50 4.95 -13.21 12.75
N SER A 51 5.50 -13.17 11.55
CA SER A 51 5.16 -14.12 10.50
C SER A 51 6.42 -14.66 9.85
N SER A 52 6.26 -15.71 9.03
CA SER A 52 7.37 -16.24 8.24
C SER A 52 7.46 -15.56 6.87
N GLN A 53 6.63 -14.56 6.62
CA GLN A 53 6.58 -13.88 5.33
C GLN A 53 7.80 -13.00 5.13
N SER A 54 8.48 -13.19 4.00
CA SER A 54 9.61 -12.34 3.62
C SER A 54 9.56 -12.07 2.12
N THR A 55 10.16 -10.96 1.69
CA THR A 55 10.17 -10.58 0.29
C THR A 55 11.42 -9.77 -0.03
N TRP A 56 11.85 -9.86 -1.28
CA TRP A 56 12.94 -9.05 -1.78
C TRP A 56 12.50 -7.64 -2.17
N GLU A 57 11.19 -7.44 -2.37
CA GLU A 57 10.65 -6.14 -2.74
C GLU A 57 10.19 -5.39 -1.49
N HIS A 58 10.33 -4.05 -1.54
CA HIS A 58 9.78 -3.21 -0.48
C HIS A 58 8.26 -3.43 -0.41
N PRO A 59 7.70 -3.63 0.80
CA PRO A 59 6.26 -3.95 0.91
C PRO A 59 5.33 -2.90 0.30
N MET A 60 5.75 -1.64 0.28
CA MET A 60 4.93 -0.58 -0.31
C MET A 60 4.95 -0.59 -1.84
N ASP A 61 5.89 -1.32 -2.47
CA ASP A 61 5.94 -1.38 -3.93
C ASP A 61 4.66 -1.95 -4.52
N GLN A 62 4.08 -2.96 -3.88
CA GLN A 62 2.83 -3.56 -4.34
C GLN A 62 1.68 -2.55 -4.31
N VAL A 63 1.61 -1.74 -3.27
CA VAL A 63 0.57 -0.72 -3.13
C VAL A 63 0.68 0.30 -4.26
N TYR A 64 1.87 0.83 -4.48
CA TYR A 64 2.08 1.83 -5.53
C TYR A 64 1.90 1.25 -6.92
N ARG A 65 2.29 -0.02 -7.12
CA ARG A 65 2.09 -0.71 -8.39
C ARG A 65 0.60 -0.81 -8.73
N GLU A 66 -0.21 -1.23 -7.76
CA GLU A 66 -1.65 -1.31 -7.96
C GLU A 66 -2.27 0.04 -8.30
N LEU A 67 -1.85 1.09 -7.58
CA LEU A 67 -2.38 2.43 -7.82
C LEU A 67 -2.02 2.95 -9.20
N LEU A 68 -0.77 2.75 -9.62
CA LEU A 68 -0.34 3.15 -10.96
C LEU A 68 -1.10 2.39 -12.04
N GLU A 69 -1.32 1.09 -11.86
CA GLU A 69 -2.08 0.30 -12.82
C GLU A 69 -3.50 0.80 -12.99
N ILE A 70 -4.16 1.17 -11.88
CA ILE A 70 -5.52 1.71 -11.94
C ILE A 70 -5.55 3.02 -12.72
N VAL A 71 -4.63 3.95 -12.41
CA VAL A 71 -4.58 5.25 -13.07
C VAL A 71 -4.29 5.08 -14.56
N LEU A 72 -3.29 4.27 -14.90
CA LEU A 72 -2.89 4.07 -16.29
C LEU A 72 -3.99 3.36 -17.09
N THR A 73 -4.66 2.39 -16.48
CA THR A 73 -5.77 1.69 -17.15
C THR A 73 -6.90 2.65 -17.46
N MET A 74 -7.26 3.52 -16.52
CA MET A 74 -8.30 4.53 -16.76
C MET A 74 -7.90 5.48 -17.88
N ARG A 75 -6.65 5.94 -17.88
CA ARG A 75 -6.19 6.88 -18.89
C ARG A 75 -6.12 6.28 -20.28
N ARG A 76 -5.68 5.02 -20.37
CA ARG A 76 -5.48 4.36 -21.67
C ARG A 76 -6.77 3.82 -22.27
N ASN A 77 -7.64 3.26 -21.42
CA ASN A 77 -8.85 2.60 -21.89
C ASN A 77 -10.08 3.49 -21.85
N MET A 78 -10.08 4.51 -20.98
CA MET A 78 -11.23 5.41 -20.82
C MET A 78 -10.74 6.85 -20.66
N PRO A 79 -10.02 7.38 -21.66
CA PRO A 79 -9.41 8.71 -21.51
C PRO A 79 -10.44 9.83 -21.34
N ALA A 80 -11.67 9.62 -21.82
CA ALA A 80 -12.74 10.60 -21.70
C ALA A 80 -13.79 10.20 -20.68
N ALA A 81 -13.46 9.33 -19.72
CA ALA A 81 -14.41 8.86 -18.73
C ALA A 81 -14.97 10.05 -17.94
N PRO A 82 -16.30 10.14 -17.80
CA PRO A 82 -16.92 11.23 -17.04
C PRO A 82 -16.59 11.11 -15.56
N LEU A 83 -16.72 12.25 -14.85
CA LEU A 83 -16.40 12.32 -13.43
C LEU A 83 -17.12 11.26 -12.59
N PRO A 84 -18.45 11.04 -12.74
CA PRO A 84 -19.12 10.01 -11.93
C PRO A 84 -18.52 8.63 -12.10
N GLN A 85 -18.07 8.28 -13.31
CA GLN A 85 -17.45 6.99 -13.57
C GLN A 85 -16.09 6.89 -12.87
N ARG A 86 -15.30 7.97 -12.89
CA ARG A 86 -14.01 8.00 -12.20
C ARG A 86 -14.18 7.95 -10.69
N GLU A 87 -15.16 8.67 -10.16
CA GLU A 87 -15.49 8.61 -8.73
C GLU A 87 -15.88 7.20 -8.30
N ASP A 88 -16.65 6.52 -9.15
CA ASP A 88 -17.07 5.15 -8.86
C ASP A 88 -15.88 4.19 -8.85
N ALA A 89 -14.94 4.37 -9.77
CA ALA A 89 -13.73 3.54 -9.81
C ALA A 89 -12.91 3.70 -8.53
N VAL A 90 -12.75 4.93 -8.05
CA VAL A 90 -12.05 5.20 -6.79
C VAL A 90 -12.78 4.54 -5.62
N ARG A 91 -14.09 4.74 -5.56
CA ARG A 91 -14.92 4.18 -4.49
C ARG A 91 -14.84 2.65 -4.45
N GLN A 92 -14.92 2.01 -5.63
CA GLN A 92 -14.85 0.54 -5.71
C GLN A 92 -13.51 0.01 -5.23
N HIS A 93 -12.42 0.65 -5.62
CA HIS A 93 -11.10 0.24 -5.17
C HIS A 93 -10.96 0.34 -3.66
N LEU A 94 -11.40 1.46 -3.10
CA LEU A 94 -11.31 1.68 -1.64
C LEU A 94 -12.20 0.70 -0.88
N LYS A 95 -13.37 0.39 -1.43
CA LYS A 95 -14.27 -0.58 -0.83
C LYS A 95 -13.65 -1.98 -0.79
N GLN A 96 -13.03 -2.39 -1.89
CA GLN A 96 -12.36 -3.69 -1.96
C GLN A 96 -11.18 -3.76 -0.99
N THR A 97 -10.40 -2.70 -0.90
CA THR A 97 -9.28 -2.63 0.04
C THR A 97 -9.77 -2.68 1.48
N HIS A 98 -10.86 -1.97 1.77
CA HIS A 98 -11.44 -1.97 3.10
C HIS A 98 -11.93 -3.37 3.50
N GLN A 99 -12.52 -4.11 2.56
CA GLN A 99 -12.97 -5.48 2.83
C GLN A 99 -11.80 -6.41 3.11
N ARG A 100 -10.68 -6.25 2.38
CA ARG A 100 -9.46 -7.01 2.66
C ARG A 100 -8.94 -6.68 4.06
N ALA A 101 -8.93 -5.41 4.41
CA ALA A 101 -8.47 -4.96 5.73
C ALA A 101 -9.31 -5.58 6.84
N LYS A 102 -10.63 -5.55 6.69
CA LYS A 102 -11.53 -6.13 7.69
C LYS A 102 -11.26 -7.61 7.91
N SER A 103 -11.00 -8.32 6.81
CA SER A 103 -10.70 -9.75 6.88
C SER A 103 -9.40 -10.02 7.63
N GLU A 104 -8.37 -9.21 7.37
CA GLU A 104 -7.06 -9.40 8.00
C GLU A 104 -7.04 -8.98 9.47
N ILE A 105 -7.77 -7.93 9.83
CA ILE A 105 -7.77 -7.47 11.23
C ILE A 105 -8.75 -8.21 12.11
N ALA A 106 -9.60 -9.06 11.54
CA ALA A 106 -10.63 -9.77 12.31
C ALA A 106 -10.04 -10.67 13.39
N GLY A 107 -8.83 -11.20 13.18
CA GLY A 107 -8.18 -12.06 14.16
C GLY A 107 -7.40 -11.32 15.24
N TRP A 108 -7.28 -10.01 15.12
CA TRP A 108 -6.50 -9.21 16.06
C TRP A 108 -7.37 -8.65 17.19
N SER A 109 -6.80 -8.60 18.39
CA SER A 109 -7.45 -8.00 19.56
C SER A 109 -6.44 -7.16 20.33
N GLY A 110 -6.94 -6.34 21.24
CA GLY A 110 -6.12 -5.44 22.03
C GLY A 110 -6.58 -4.01 21.85
N PRO A 111 -5.80 -3.02 22.36
CA PRO A 111 -4.47 -3.20 22.98
C PRO A 111 -4.52 -3.82 24.37
N TYR A 112 -3.47 -4.57 24.70
CA TYR A 112 -3.28 -5.15 26.03
C TYR A 112 -2.07 -4.52 26.70
N PRO A 113 -2.16 -4.17 27.97
CA PRO A 113 -1.04 -3.53 28.66
C PRO A 113 0.06 -4.51 29.01
N SER A 114 1.30 -4.04 29.00
CA SER A 114 2.44 -4.79 29.49
C SER A 114 3.45 -3.82 30.08
N GLU A 115 4.52 -4.34 30.67
CA GLU A 115 5.58 -3.50 31.25
C GLU A 115 6.30 -2.69 30.18
N GLN A 116 6.36 -3.19 28.95
CA GLN A 116 7.04 -2.52 27.83
C GLN A 116 6.10 -1.68 26.96
N GLY A 117 4.80 -1.62 27.31
CA GLY A 117 3.83 -0.86 26.54
C GLY A 117 2.63 -1.70 26.16
N GLU A 118 1.86 -1.21 25.21
CA GLU A 118 0.66 -1.92 24.75
C GLU A 118 0.98 -2.81 23.56
N TYR A 119 0.33 -3.96 23.49
CA TYR A 119 0.50 -4.89 22.37
C TYR A 119 -0.85 -5.40 21.88
N TYR A 120 -0.83 -5.99 20.69
CA TYR A 120 -2.00 -6.59 20.04
C TYR A 120 -1.73 -8.06 19.79
N TYR A 121 -2.77 -8.89 19.87
CA TYR A 121 -2.63 -10.32 19.73
C TYR A 121 -3.56 -10.87 18.66
N ASN A 122 -3.05 -11.80 17.84
CA ASN A 122 -3.85 -12.50 16.82
C ASN A 122 -4.05 -13.94 17.26
N GLU A 123 -5.30 -14.28 17.58
CA GLU A 123 -5.62 -15.62 18.06
C GLU A 123 -5.47 -16.71 17.01
N VAL A 124 -5.72 -16.36 15.75
CA VAL A 124 -5.63 -17.31 14.66
C VAL A 124 -4.18 -17.66 14.35
N LEU A 125 -3.33 -16.64 14.26
CA LEU A 125 -1.92 -16.81 13.92
C LEU A 125 -1.05 -17.09 15.13
N LYS A 126 -1.56 -16.85 16.35
CA LYS A 126 -0.82 -17.03 17.61
C LYS A 126 0.43 -16.16 17.68
N ILE A 127 0.31 -14.90 17.22
CA ILE A 127 1.40 -13.94 17.26
C ILE A 127 0.94 -12.64 17.90
N SER A 128 1.91 -11.84 18.36
CA SER A 128 1.64 -10.51 18.90
C SER A 128 2.51 -9.46 18.22
N THR A 129 2.08 -8.20 18.31
CA THR A 129 2.82 -7.09 17.74
C THR A 129 2.62 -5.83 18.58
N TRP A 130 3.61 -4.94 18.54
CA TRP A 130 3.50 -3.63 19.19
C TRP A 130 2.74 -2.62 18.34
N ASP A 131 2.68 -2.84 17.02
CA ASP A 131 2.03 -1.93 16.08
C ASP A 131 0.54 -2.20 15.98
N CYS A 132 -0.26 -1.14 15.93
CA CYS A 132 -1.70 -1.27 15.79
C CYS A 132 -2.07 -1.72 14.37
N PRO A 133 -2.63 -2.92 14.19
CA PRO A 133 -2.98 -3.40 12.84
C PRO A 133 -4.00 -2.52 12.14
N VAL A 134 -4.93 -1.94 12.91
CA VAL A 134 -5.95 -1.05 12.34
C VAL A 134 -5.32 0.24 11.83
N ARG A 135 -4.36 0.80 12.57
CA ARG A 135 -3.69 2.04 12.18
C ARG A 135 -2.96 1.87 10.86
N GLU A 136 -2.26 0.75 10.69
CA GLU A 136 -1.50 0.48 9.45
C GLU A 136 -2.45 0.46 8.25
N TRP A 137 -3.60 -0.19 8.37
CA TRP A 137 -4.59 -0.23 7.30
C TRP A 137 -5.25 1.13 7.06
N GLU A 138 -5.49 1.90 8.10
CA GLU A 138 -6.04 3.24 7.95
C GLU A 138 -5.07 4.15 7.18
N GLU A 139 -3.79 4.05 7.47
CA GLU A 139 -2.76 4.81 6.76
C GLU A 139 -2.70 4.41 5.29
N GLU A 140 -2.79 3.11 5.00
CA GLU A 140 -2.78 2.63 3.62
C GLU A 140 -4.02 3.10 2.86
N LEU A 141 -5.20 3.04 3.47
CA LEU A 141 -6.42 3.51 2.84
C LEU A 141 -6.37 5.00 2.55
N ALA A 142 -5.83 5.79 3.48
CA ALA A 142 -5.67 7.23 3.27
C ALA A 142 -4.70 7.51 2.12
N LEU A 143 -3.63 6.76 2.03
CA LEU A 143 -2.66 6.88 0.93
C LEU A 143 -3.32 6.60 -0.41
N ARG A 144 -4.05 5.50 -0.51
CA ARG A 144 -4.74 5.12 -1.75
C ARG A 144 -5.76 6.16 -2.16
N HIS A 145 -6.54 6.65 -1.21
CA HIS A 145 -7.54 7.70 -1.48
C HIS A 145 -6.87 8.98 -2.00
N ARG A 146 -5.78 9.40 -1.37
CA ARG A 146 -5.06 10.61 -1.75
C ARG A 146 -4.53 10.52 -3.18
N ILE A 147 -3.87 9.43 -3.51
CA ILE A 147 -3.25 9.26 -4.83
C ILE A 147 -4.31 9.15 -5.93
N LEU A 148 -5.33 8.31 -5.72
CA LEU A 148 -6.36 8.14 -6.72
C LEU A 148 -7.17 9.40 -6.93
N SER A 149 -7.47 10.13 -5.86
CA SER A 149 -8.20 11.40 -5.97
C SER A 149 -7.41 12.43 -6.77
N ARG A 150 -6.11 12.54 -6.49
CA ARG A 150 -5.25 13.48 -7.19
C ARG A 150 -5.14 13.16 -8.68
N CYS A 151 -5.09 11.88 -9.03
CA CYS A 151 -4.89 11.46 -10.42
C CYS A 151 -6.17 11.37 -11.23
N LEU A 152 -7.29 11.02 -10.62
CA LEU A 152 -8.52 10.71 -11.33
C LEU A 152 -9.65 11.69 -11.10
N LEU A 153 -9.60 12.47 -10.03
CA LEU A 153 -10.66 13.41 -9.70
C LEU A 153 -10.16 14.86 -9.87
N PRO A 154 -11.05 15.80 -10.20
CA PRO A 154 -10.63 17.19 -10.34
C PRO A 154 -10.24 17.79 -8.99
N ASP A 155 -9.58 18.94 -9.04
CA ASP A 155 -9.17 19.65 -7.84
C ASP A 155 -10.36 19.89 -6.92
N GLN A 156 -10.14 19.66 -5.64
CA GLN A 156 -11.18 19.83 -4.62
C GLN A 156 -10.78 20.85 -3.59
#